data_03120d0830631aac2bcd4b24d68c8a0f
#
_entry.id   03120d0830631aac2bcd4b24d68c8a0f
#
_cell.length_a   1.000
_cell.length_b   1.000
_cell.length_c   1.000
_cell.angle_alpha   90.00
_cell.angle_beta   90.00
_cell.angle_gamma   90.00
#
_symmetry.space_group_name_H-M   'P 1'
#
loop_
_entity.id
_entity.type
_entity.pdbx_description
1 polymer ?
#
loop_
_entity_poly.entity_id
_entity_poly.type
_entity_poly.pdbx_seq_one_letter_code
_entity_poly.pdbx_strand_id
1 'polypeptide(L)'
;SRDERISGKLTRLFRLYGYEKYRMGKFESYEVYLKNKDYIDGDTIVTFTDSQGKLLALRPDVTLSIVNNLTADNAQKKYYYDENVFRRDKNGEYREQHQIGVEYIGGQGVYPECEAVTLALKSLSLLNEDCVLCVGNLDAVEALIDAVTSSESVKARALELINTKSCHELKKLFADSGADEEAAQKLISLLTLEGNAEDIILNAEKLTVGTKAERA
;
A
#
# COMPACT_ATOMS: atom_id res chain seq x y z
N SER A 1 -9.79 -25.99 -8.13
CA SER A 1 -10.40 -25.34 -6.95
C SER A 1 -11.02 -23.98 -7.33
N ARG A 2 -11.77 -23.34 -6.42
CA ARG A 2 -12.29 -21.96 -6.61
C ARG A 2 -11.12 -21.00 -6.79
N ASP A 3 -10.08 -21.17 -5.99
CA ASP A 3 -8.90 -20.31 -5.98
C ASP A 3 -8.12 -20.38 -7.31
N GLU A 4 -7.93 -21.55 -7.88
CA GLU A 4 -7.29 -21.68 -9.21
C GLU A 4 -8.06 -20.99 -10.32
N ARG A 5 -9.40 -21.01 -10.26
CA ARG A 5 -10.24 -20.30 -11.24
C ARG A 5 -10.12 -18.80 -11.09
N ILE A 6 -10.04 -18.29 -9.85
CA ILE A 6 -9.85 -16.87 -9.56
C ILE A 6 -8.46 -16.45 -10.04
N SER A 7 -7.42 -17.18 -9.65
CA SER A 7 -6.05 -16.94 -10.09
C SER A 7 -5.96 -16.88 -11.62
N GLY A 8 -6.57 -17.84 -12.32
CA GLY A 8 -6.60 -17.84 -13.79
C GLY A 8 -7.30 -16.62 -14.41
N LYS A 9 -8.39 -16.12 -13.80
CA LYS A 9 -9.07 -14.89 -14.27
C LYS A 9 -8.22 -13.65 -14.04
N LEU A 10 -7.63 -13.51 -12.84
CA LEU A 10 -6.79 -12.36 -12.48
C LEU A 10 -5.53 -12.31 -13.35
N THR A 11 -4.81 -13.41 -13.50
CA THR A 11 -3.61 -13.44 -14.33
C THR A 11 -3.90 -13.16 -15.81
N ARG A 12 -5.08 -13.58 -16.31
CA ARG A 12 -5.52 -13.20 -17.67
C ARG A 12 -5.77 -11.70 -17.77
N LEU A 13 -6.46 -11.10 -16.78
CA LEU A 13 -6.68 -9.64 -16.71
C LEU A 13 -5.36 -8.89 -16.74
N PHE A 14 -4.39 -9.25 -15.90
CA PHE A 14 -3.10 -8.58 -15.82
C PHE A 14 -2.31 -8.66 -17.14
N ARG A 15 -2.32 -9.82 -17.81
CA ARG A 15 -1.70 -9.97 -19.14
C ARG A 15 -2.32 -9.08 -20.21
N LEU A 16 -3.64 -8.85 -20.16
CA LEU A 16 -4.31 -7.92 -21.08
C LEU A 16 -3.84 -6.47 -20.91
N TYR A 17 -3.37 -6.10 -19.72
CA TYR A 17 -2.78 -4.79 -19.41
C TYR A 17 -1.26 -4.73 -19.66
N GLY A 18 -0.68 -5.79 -20.24
CA GLY A 18 0.74 -5.84 -20.57
C GLY A 18 1.66 -6.21 -19.41
N TYR A 19 1.13 -6.78 -18.33
CA TYR A 19 1.95 -7.30 -17.24
C TYR A 19 2.54 -8.66 -17.57
N GLU A 20 3.82 -8.84 -17.27
CA GLU A 20 4.55 -10.08 -17.43
C GLU A 20 4.66 -10.84 -16.10
N LYS A 21 4.68 -12.18 -16.18
CA LYS A 21 4.81 -12.98 -14.95
C LYS A 21 6.22 -12.86 -14.37
N TYR A 22 6.30 -12.30 -13.16
CA TYR A 22 7.53 -12.35 -12.40
C TYR A 22 7.67 -13.71 -11.71
N ARG A 23 8.86 -14.31 -11.83
CA ARG A 23 9.20 -15.59 -11.19
C ARG A 23 10.34 -15.38 -10.23
N MET A 24 10.19 -15.87 -9.01
CA MET A 24 11.18 -15.72 -7.95
C MET A 24 11.33 -17.01 -7.14
N GLY A 25 12.47 -17.13 -6.46
CA GLY A 25 12.69 -18.20 -5.50
C GLY A 25 11.87 -18.03 -4.22
N LYS A 26 11.72 -19.11 -3.47
CA LYS A 26 11.10 -19.06 -2.14
C LYS A 26 12.11 -18.62 -1.05
N PHE A 27 13.39 -18.74 -1.35
CA PHE A 27 14.49 -18.46 -0.44
C PHE A 27 15.29 -17.27 -0.94
N GLU A 28 15.61 -16.37 -0.04
CA GLU A 28 16.36 -15.15 -0.32
C GLU A 28 17.41 -14.89 0.76
N SER A 29 18.44 -14.08 0.46
CA SER A 29 19.39 -13.66 1.48
C SER A 29 18.68 -12.77 2.51
N TYR A 30 18.84 -13.06 3.81
CA TYR A 30 18.27 -12.23 4.87
C TYR A 30 18.81 -10.78 4.85
N GLU A 31 20.00 -10.56 4.29
CA GLU A 31 20.60 -9.23 4.14
C GLU A 31 19.71 -8.25 3.36
N VAL A 32 18.91 -8.76 2.41
CA VAL A 32 17.94 -7.96 1.64
C VAL A 32 16.95 -7.27 2.56
N TYR A 33 16.47 -7.98 3.57
CA TYR A 33 15.48 -7.49 4.53
C TYR A 33 16.09 -6.60 5.59
N LEU A 34 17.33 -6.86 5.98
CA LEU A 34 18.07 -5.98 6.92
C LEU A 34 18.25 -4.55 6.39
N LYS A 35 18.41 -4.41 5.08
CA LYS A 35 18.55 -3.09 4.42
C LYS A 35 17.23 -2.33 4.29
N ASN A 36 16.11 -3.01 4.47
CA ASN A 36 14.76 -2.50 4.23
C ASN A 36 13.86 -2.68 5.46
N LYS A 37 14.40 -2.46 6.67
CA LYS A 37 13.69 -2.66 7.95
C LYS A 37 12.43 -1.80 8.11
N ASP A 38 12.39 -0.66 7.44
CA ASP A 38 11.25 0.26 7.50
C ASP A 38 10.02 -0.27 6.75
N TYR A 39 10.20 -1.25 5.87
CA TYR A 39 9.12 -1.84 5.07
C TYR A 39 8.59 -3.16 5.62
N ILE A 40 9.42 -3.90 6.36
CA ILE A 40 9.04 -5.21 6.92
C ILE A 40 9.58 -5.32 8.35
N ASP A 41 8.66 -5.63 9.25
CA ASP A 41 9.00 -5.97 10.62
C ASP A 41 9.84 -7.27 10.64
N GLY A 42 11.08 -7.16 11.12
CA GLY A 42 12.03 -8.27 11.21
C GLY A 42 11.50 -9.46 11.99
N ASP A 43 10.65 -9.23 12.99
CA ASP A 43 10.06 -10.28 13.82
C ASP A 43 9.06 -11.17 13.07
N THR A 44 8.59 -10.71 11.90
CA THR A 44 7.68 -11.48 11.05
C THR A 44 8.40 -12.40 10.06
N ILE A 45 9.72 -12.24 9.88
CA ILE A 45 10.51 -12.95 8.88
C ILE A 45 10.94 -14.31 9.40
N VAL A 46 10.66 -15.35 8.61
CA VAL A 46 11.12 -16.72 8.88
C VAL A 46 12.54 -16.89 8.35
N THR A 47 13.49 -17.09 9.22
CA THR A 47 14.91 -17.27 8.85
C THR A 47 15.42 -18.67 9.14
N PHE A 48 16.41 -19.10 8.39
CA PHE A 48 17.13 -20.35 8.59
C PHE A 48 18.58 -20.24 8.04
N THR A 49 19.43 -21.13 8.46
CA THR A 49 20.84 -21.18 8.01
C THR A 49 21.02 -22.31 7.00
N ASP A 50 21.64 -22.01 5.86
CA ASP A 50 21.98 -23.03 4.87
C ASP A 50 23.20 -23.88 5.31
N SER A 51 23.55 -24.86 4.48
CA SER A 51 24.67 -25.77 4.76
C SER A 51 26.06 -25.11 4.77
N GLN A 52 26.15 -23.87 4.28
CA GLN A 52 27.39 -23.08 4.24
C GLN A 52 27.43 -22.01 5.37
N GLY A 53 26.45 -22.01 6.26
CA GLY A 53 26.33 -21.06 7.36
C GLY A 53 25.74 -19.69 6.96
N LYS A 54 25.21 -19.54 5.74
CA LYS A 54 24.58 -18.30 5.28
C LYS A 54 23.16 -18.21 5.81
N LEU A 55 22.81 -17.04 6.37
CA LEU A 55 21.46 -16.75 6.84
C LEU A 55 20.54 -16.42 5.65
N LEU A 56 19.54 -17.26 5.47
CA LEU A 56 18.49 -17.12 4.46
C LEU A 56 17.15 -16.81 5.13
N ALA A 57 16.22 -16.28 4.34
CA ALA A 57 14.83 -16.06 4.72
C ALA A 57 13.89 -16.76 3.74
N LEU A 58 12.78 -17.28 4.26
CA LEU A 58 11.62 -17.55 3.43
C LEU A 58 11.02 -16.20 3.02
N ARG A 59 10.70 -16.04 1.75
CA ARG A 59 10.17 -14.79 1.17
C ARG A 59 8.93 -14.28 1.94
N PRO A 60 9.03 -13.16 2.66
CA PRO A 60 7.91 -12.60 3.41
C PRO A 60 7.06 -11.62 2.59
N ASP A 61 7.60 -11.11 1.48
CA ASP A 61 6.97 -10.11 0.63
C ASP A 61 7.42 -10.24 -0.83
N VAL A 62 6.49 -10.03 -1.75
CA VAL A 62 6.77 -10.14 -3.19
C VAL A 62 7.28 -8.83 -3.76
N THR A 63 6.68 -7.71 -3.38
CA THR A 63 7.04 -6.36 -3.85
C THR A 63 8.51 -6.06 -3.57
N LEU A 64 8.92 -6.27 -2.32
CA LEU A 64 10.30 -6.03 -1.91
C LEU A 64 11.29 -6.95 -2.64
N SER A 65 10.91 -8.21 -2.87
CA SER A 65 11.69 -9.14 -3.66
C SER A 65 11.88 -8.67 -5.11
N ILE A 66 10.81 -8.15 -5.74
CA ILE A 66 10.88 -7.57 -7.09
C ILE A 66 11.82 -6.36 -7.10
N VAL A 67 11.60 -5.39 -6.20
CA VAL A 67 12.38 -4.15 -6.14
C VAL A 67 13.87 -4.42 -5.95
N ASN A 68 14.24 -5.36 -5.08
CA ASN A 68 15.64 -5.69 -4.83
C ASN A 68 16.35 -6.40 -6.01
N ASN A 69 15.58 -7.02 -6.89
CA ASN A 69 16.12 -7.71 -8.07
C ASN A 69 16.04 -6.86 -9.35
N LEU A 70 15.59 -5.60 -9.25
CA LEU A 70 15.58 -4.71 -10.40
C LEU A 70 17.00 -4.28 -10.77
N THR A 71 17.28 -4.34 -12.05
CA THR A 71 18.44 -3.67 -12.63
C THR A 71 18.16 -2.19 -12.80
N ALA A 72 19.19 -1.35 -12.62
CA ALA A 72 19.09 0.13 -12.69
C ALA A 72 18.86 0.68 -14.13
N ASP A 73 18.18 -0.07 -14.99
CA ASP A 73 17.69 0.46 -16.24
C ASP A 73 16.38 1.23 -15.93
N ASN A 74 16.33 2.51 -16.22
CA ASN A 74 15.15 3.37 -16.03
C ASN A 74 13.94 2.97 -16.91
N ALA A 75 13.86 1.72 -17.36
CA ALA A 75 12.76 1.23 -18.16
C ALA A 75 11.54 0.92 -17.30
N GLN A 76 10.37 1.30 -17.79
CA GLN A 76 9.12 0.92 -17.16
C GLN A 76 8.96 -0.60 -17.18
N LYS A 77 8.60 -1.17 -16.03
CA LYS A 77 8.36 -2.61 -15.86
C LYS A 77 6.96 -2.84 -15.30
N LYS A 78 6.26 -3.79 -15.88
CA LYS A 78 4.94 -4.22 -15.42
C LYS A 78 5.00 -5.70 -15.11
N TYR A 79 4.96 -6.06 -13.83
CA TYR A 79 5.01 -7.44 -13.38
C TYR A 79 3.73 -7.85 -12.67
N TYR A 80 3.27 -9.08 -12.90
CA TYR A 80 2.31 -9.71 -12.02
C TYR A 80 2.92 -10.93 -11.36
N TYR A 81 2.42 -11.27 -10.19
CA TYR A 81 2.82 -12.45 -9.46
C TYR A 81 1.61 -13.24 -8.96
N ASP A 82 1.83 -14.51 -8.73
CA ASP A 82 0.87 -15.49 -8.22
C ASP A 82 1.73 -16.45 -7.39
N GLU A 83 1.97 -16.11 -6.12
CA GLU A 83 3.05 -16.64 -5.31
C GLU A 83 2.65 -16.76 -3.84
N ASN A 84 3.33 -17.64 -3.11
CA ASN A 84 3.17 -17.76 -1.68
C ASN A 84 4.23 -16.96 -0.93
N VAL A 85 3.82 -16.28 0.13
CA VAL A 85 4.69 -15.60 1.10
C VAL A 85 4.59 -16.30 2.45
N PHE A 86 5.63 -16.14 3.27
CA PHE A 86 5.78 -16.84 4.53
C PHE A 86 6.03 -15.83 5.64
N ARG A 87 5.11 -15.74 6.59
CA ARG A 87 5.19 -14.77 7.68
C ARG A 87 4.84 -15.40 9.01
N ARG A 88 5.37 -14.83 10.07
CA ARG A 88 4.90 -15.07 11.42
C ARG A 88 3.73 -14.14 11.70
N ASP A 89 2.62 -14.67 12.18
CA ASP A 89 1.45 -13.86 12.54
C ASP A 89 1.59 -13.25 13.95
N LYS A 90 0.63 -12.42 14.33
CA LYS A 90 0.60 -11.75 15.65
C LYS A 90 0.57 -12.71 16.84
N ASN A 91 0.16 -13.96 16.61
CA ASN A 91 0.14 -15.01 17.63
C ASN A 91 1.45 -15.79 17.69
N GLY A 92 2.41 -15.45 16.83
CA GLY A 92 3.69 -16.12 16.73
C GLY A 92 3.69 -17.38 15.87
N GLU A 93 2.60 -17.70 15.17
CA GLU A 93 2.50 -18.84 14.28
C GLU A 93 3.04 -18.53 12.87
N TYR A 94 3.71 -19.50 12.28
CA TYR A 94 4.17 -19.40 10.89
C TYR A 94 3.05 -19.75 9.93
N ARG A 95 2.83 -18.87 8.95
CA ARG A 95 1.78 -19.04 7.95
C ARG A 95 2.32 -18.86 6.54
N GLU A 96 1.86 -19.74 5.68
CA GLU A 96 1.96 -19.58 4.22
C GLU A 96 0.70 -18.86 3.73
N GLN A 97 0.90 -17.77 3.00
CA GLN A 97 -0.16 -16.92 2.48
C GLN A 97 -0.02 -16.81 0.97
N HIS A 98 -1.06 -17.20 0.23
CA HIS A 98 -1.10 -17.02 -1.21
C HIS A 98 -1.43 -15.58 -1.55
N GLN A 99 -0.62 -14.96 -2.41
CA GLN A 99 -0.78 -13.59 -2.88
C GLN A 99 -0.76 -13.52 -4.40
N ILE A 100 -1.69 -12.75 -4.95
CA ILE A 100 -1.74 -12.41 -6.37
C ILE A 100 -1.75 -10.89 -6.46
N GLY A 101 -0.84 -10.33 -7.25
CA GLY A 101 -0.73 -8.88 -7.38
C GLY A 101 -0.02 -8.43 -8.64
N VAL A 102 0.06 -7.12 -8.78
CA VAL A 102 0.77 -6.44 -9.87
C VAL A 102 1.69 -5.37 -9.32
N GLU A 103 2.81 -5.16 -9.99
CA GLU A 103 3.76 -4.10 -9.70
C GLU A 103 4.03 -3.31 -10.99
N TYR A 104 3.77 -2.00 -10.95
CA TYR A 104 4.12 -1.07 -12.01
C TYR A 104 5.28 -0.20 -11.55
N ILE A 105 6.46 -0.41 -12.11
CA ILE A 105 7.71 0.19 -11.66
C ILE A 105 8.22 1.17 -12.72
N GLY A 106 8.78 2.31 -12.29
CA GLY A 106 9.34 3.33 -13.18
C GLY A 106 8.29 4.12 -13.98
N GLY A 107 7.01 3.95 -13.69
CA GLY A 107 5.94 4.77 -14.24
C GLY A 107 5.96 6.19 -13.64
N GLN A 108 5.72 7.19 -14.47
CA GLN A 108 5.61 8.59 -14.04
C GLN A 108 4.23 9.16 -14.40
N GLY A 109 3.74 10.07 -13.56
CA GLY A 109 2.47 10.76 -13.76
C GLY A 109 1.25 9.92 -13.35
N VAL A 110 0.08 10.45 -13.64
CA VAL A 110 -1.22 9.92 -13.18
C VAL A 110 -1.59 8.57 -13.80
N TYR A 111 -1.06 8.24 -14.99
CA TYR A 111 -1.45 7.04 -15.71
C TYR A 111 -1.19 5.72 -14.93
N PRO A 112 -0.01 5.49 -14.30
CA PRO A 112 0.24 4.30 -13.50
C PRO A 112 -0.72 4.16 -12.32
N GLU A 113 -1.05 5.26 -11.66
CA GLU A 113 -1.99 5.29 -10.53
C GLU A 113 -3.41 4.94 -10.96
N CYS A 114 -3.88 5.57 -12.04
CA CYS A 114 -5.19 5.25 -12.64
C CYS A 114 -5.27 3.79 -13.09
N GLU A 115 -4.19 3.25 -13.65
CA GLU A 115 -4.14 1.84 -14.07
C GLU A 115 -4.22 0.91 -12.85
N ALA A 116 -3.48 1.21 -11.76
CA ALA A 116 -3.51 0.42 -10.53
C ALA A 116 -4.90 0.39 -9.90
N VAL A 117 -5.56 1.56 -9.76
CA VAL A 117 -6.93 1.67 -9.25
C VAL A 117 -7.92 0.91 -10.15
N THR A 118 -7.79 1.07 -11.48
CA THR A 118 -8.64 0.36 -12.46
C THR A 118 -8.48 -1.15 -12.34
N LEU A 119 -7.25 -1.65 -12.21
CA LEU A 119 -6.98 -3.07 -12.06
C LEU A 119 -7.50 -3.61 -10.72
N ALA A 120 -7.39 -2.84 -9.65
CA ALA A 120 -7.98 -3.20 -8.35
C ALA A 120 -9.50 -3.37 -8.46
N LEU A 121 -10.22 -2.38 -9.03
CA LEU A 121 -11.66 -2.43 -9.25
C LEU A 121 -12.07 -3.62 -10.13
N LYS A 122 -11.39 -3.84 -11.26
CA LYS A 122 -11.66 -4.98 -12.14
C LYS A 122 -11.38 -6.32 -11.47
N SER A 123 -10.35 -6.40 -10.65
CA SER A 123 -10.03 -7.61 -9.89
C SER A 123 -11.13 -7.93 -8.88
N LEU A 124 -11.59 -6.94 -8.12
CA LEU A 124 -12.71 -7.10 -7.17
C LEU A 124 -14.00 -7.53 -7.89
N SER A 125 -14.32 -6.92 -9.04
CA SER A 125 -15.49 -7.29 -9.84
C SER A 125 -15.46 -8.74 -10.33
N LEU A 126 -14.27 -9.32 -10.54
CA LEU A 126 -14.13 -10.74 -10.91
C LEU A 126 -14.44 -11.70 -9.77
N LEU A 127 -14.42 -11.25 -8.52
CA LEU A 127 -14.71 -12.04 -7.33
C LEU A 127 -16.22 -12.20 -7.09
N ASN A 128 -17.05 -11.38 -7.74
CA ASN A 128 -18.52 -11.32 -7.57
C ASN A 128 -18.93 -11.09 -6.10
N GLU A 129 -18.18 -10.26 -5.38
CA GLU A 129 -18.46 -9.90 -3.99
C GLU A 129 -18.74 -8.40 -3.93
N ASP A 130 -19.59 -7.98 -3.00
CA ASP A 130 -19.76 -6.58 -2.67
C ASP A 130 -18.48 -6.09 -1.99
N CYS A 131 -17.71 -5.28 -2.71
CA CYS A 131 -16.42 -4.80 -2.27
C CYS A 131 -16.40 -3.28 -2.23
N VAL A 132 -15.70 -2.74 -1.23
CA VAL A 132 -15.39 -1.31 -1.14
C VAL A 132 -13.89 -1.15 -1.43
N LEU A 133 -13.56 -0.32 -2.42
CA LEU A 133 -12.18 0.09 -2.67
C LEU A 133 -11.89 1.33 -1.84
N CYS A 134 -10.91 1.22 -0.92
CA CYS A 134 -10.37 2.36 -0.19
C CYS A 134 -9.12 2.86 -0.91
N VAL A 135 -9.10 4.13 -1.29
CA VAL A 135 -7.95 4.78 -1.92
C VAL A 135 -7.39 5.79 -0.93
N GLY A 136 -6.07 5.77 -0.72
CA GLY A 136 -5.36 6.75 0.08
C GLY A 136 -4.27 7.43 -0.75
N ASN A 137 -4.14 8.75 -0.61
CA ASN A 137 -3.03 9.52 -1.16
C ASN A 137 -2.29 10.17 0.02
N LEU A 138 -1.04 9.73 0.23
CA LEU A 138 -0.24 10.22 1.36
C LEU A 138 0.15 11.68 1.20
N ASP A 139 0.47 12.12 -0.03
CA ASP A 139 0.88 13.50 -0.31
C ASP A 139 -0.27 14.47 0.00
N ALA A 140 -1.52 14.10 -0.32
CA ALA A 140 -2.71 14.88 0.04
C ALA A 140 -2.91 14.96 1.56
N VAL A 141 -2.74 13.83 2.25
CA VAL A 141 -2.86 13.76 3.71
C VAL A 141 -1.79 14.61 4.40
N GLU A 142 -0.52 14.48 3.99
CA GLU A 142 0.58 15.28 4.53
C GLU A 142 0.40 16.77 4.27
N ALA A 143 -0.02 17.15 3.06
CA ALA A 143 -0.30 18.54 2.71
C ALA A 143 -1.43 19.15 3.57
N LEU A 144 -2.46 18.36 3.91
CA LEU A 144 -3.51 18.80 4.82
C LEU A 144 -3.04 18.85 6.27
N ILE A 145 -2.24 17.91 6.73
CA ILE A 145 -1.63 17.95 8.07
C ILE A 145 -0.73 19.19 8.22
N ASP A 146 0.03 19.52 7.18
CA ASP A 146 0.85 20.76 7.15
C ASP A 146 0.03 22.03 7.29
N ALA A 147 -1.21 22.04 6.76
CA ALA A 147 -2.14 23.15 6.93
C ALA A 147 -2.73 23.21 8.37
N VAL A 148 -2.85 22.07 9.03
CA VAL A 148 -3.38 21.95 10.40
C VAL A 148 -2.37 22.42 11.44
N THR A 149 -1.10 22.04 11.29
CA THR A 149 -0.07 22.31 12.31
C THR A 149 1.33 22.37 11.72
N SER A 150 2.17 23.21 12.32
CA SER A 150 3.62 23.25 12.02
C SER A 150 4.46 22.40 12.98
N SER A 151 3.85 21.79 14.00
CA SER A 151 4.57 20.98 14.99
C SER A 151 4.86 19.57 14.46
N GLU A 152 6.13 19.24 14.25
CA GLU A 152 6.56 17.93 13.74
C GLU A 152 6.12 16.77 14.65
N SER A 153 6.07 16.95 15.96
CA SER A 153 5.62 15.92 16.89
C SER A 153 4.11 15.66 16.75
N VAL A 154 3.32 16.71 16.52
CA VAL A 154 1.87 16.59 16.28
C VAL A 154 1.61 15.93 14.92
N LYS A 155 2.37 16.30 13.88
CA LYS A 155 2.29 15.67 12.55
C LYS A 155 2.56 14.16 12.60
N ALA A 156 3.67 13.77 13.24
CA ALA A 156 4.04 12.35 13.37
C ALA A 156 2.93 11.57 14.12
N ARG A 157 2.41 12.11 15.20
CA ARG A 157 1.32 11.47 15.94
C ARG A 157 0.00 11.42 15.15
N ALA A 158 -0.29 12.46 14.37
CA ALA A 158 -1.45 12.48 13.50
C ALA A 158 -1.39 11.37 12.43
N LEU A 159 -0.25 11.18 11.76
CA LEU A 159 -0.04 10.10 10.80
C LEU A 159 -0.23 8.72 11.42
N GLU A 160 0.28 8.51 12.63
CA GLU A 160 0.09 7.25 13.36
C GLU A 160 -1.40 6.98 13.66
N LEU A 161 -2.14 8.01 14.11
CA LEU A 161 -3.57 7.90 14.38
C LEU A 161 -4.40 7.67 13.11
N ILE A 162 -4.00 8.26 11.99
CA ILE A 162 -4.62 8.03 10.68
C ILE A 162 -4.40 6.57 10.25
N ASN A 163 -3.20 6.05 10.35
CA ASN A 163 -2.88 4.66 10.04
C ASN A 163 -3.69 3.66 10.89
N THR A 164 -3.95 3.99 12.15
CA THR A 164 -4.76 3.16 13.04
C THR A 164 -6.27 3.45 12.94
N LYS A 165 -6.68 4.34 12.03
CA LYS A 165 -8.07 4.80 11.84
C LYS A 165 -8.72 5.36 13.12
N SER A 166 -7.91 5.95 13.99
CA SER A 166 -8.35 6.48 15.29
C SER A 166 -8.83 7.93 15.20
N CYS A 167 -9.89 8.19 14.41
CA CYS A 167 -10.38 9.53 14.14
C CYS A 167 -10.79 10.33 15.40
N HIS A 168 -11.25 9.65 16.45
CA HIS A 168 -11.62 10.33 17.71
C HIS A 168 -10.38 10.89 18.42
N GLU A 169 -9.31 10.11 18.50
CA GLU A 169 -8.05 10.53 19.12
C GLU A 169 -7.37 11.61 18.27
N LEU A 170 -7.50 11.54 16.95
CA LEU A 170 -6.99 12.56 16.03
C LEU A 170 -7.67 13.92 16.27
N LYS A 171 -9.00 13.96 16.44
CA LYS A 171 -9.73 15.18 16.80
C LYS A 171 -9.25 15.77 18.12
N LYS A 172 -9.06 14.92 19.13
CA LYS A 172 -8.56 15.34 20.43
C LYS A 172 -7.12 15.89 20.35
N LEU A 173 -6.24 15.22 19.60
CA LEU A 173 -4.88 15.69 19.39
C LEU A 173 -4.84 17.11 18.82
N PHE A 174 -5.64 17.39 17.79
CA PHE A 174 -5.70 18.72 17.17
C PHE A 174 -6.28 19.78 18.11
N ALA A 175 -7.36 19.46 18.84
CA ALA A 175 -7.94 20.37 19.82
C ALA A 175 -6.95 20.72 20.96
N ASP A 176 -6.22 19.72 21.47
CA ASP A 176 -5.28 19.90 22.58
C ASP A 176 -3.99 20.63 22.13
N SER A 177 -3.63 20.57 20.85
CA SER A 177 -2.41 21.17 20.30
C SER A 177 -2.57 22.63 19.86
N GLY A 178 -3.78 23.18 19.89
CA GLY A 178 -4.07 24.53 19.37
C GLY A 178 -3.92 24.64 17.85
N ALA A 179 -4.17 23.54 17.14
CA ALA A 179 -4.12 23.44 15.70
C ALA A 179 -5.22 24.29 15.03
N ASP A 180 -5.07 24.56 13.72
CA ASP A 180 -6.10 25.25 12.94
C ASP A 180 -7.37 24.37 12.86
N GLU A 181 -8.46 24.86 13.45
CA GLU A 181 -9.71 24.10 13.58
C GLU A 181 -10.39 23.84 12.21
N GLU A 182 -10.34 24.82 11.31
CA GLU A 182 -10.93 24.67 9.97
C GLU A 182 -10.16 23.65 9.13
N ALA A 183 -8.82 23.73 9.14
CA ALA A 183 -7.98 22.78 8.45
C ALA A 183 -8.10 21.37 9.04
N ALA A 184 -8.17 21.24 10.37
CA ALA A 184 -8.39 19.97 11.05
C ALA A 184 -9.74 19.34 10.66
N GLN A 185 -10.79 20.14 10.57
CA GLN A 185 -12.11 19.66 10.16
C GLN A 185 -12.10 19.19 8.69
N LYS A 186 -11.42 19.89 7.78
CA LYS A 186 -11.25 19.48 6.37
C LYS A 186 -10.55 18.13 6.26
N LEU A 187 -9.42 17.96 6.98
CA LEU A 187 -8.69 16.69 7.02
C LEU A 187 -9.57 15.54 7.52
N ILE A 188 -10.26 15.74 8.64
CA ILE A 188 -11.12 14.70 9.22
C ILE A 188 -12.26 14.35 8.26
N SER A 189 -12.86 15.36 7.59
CA SER A 189 -13.89 15.14 6.61
C SER A 189 -13.40 14.33 5.42
N LEU A 190 -12.18 14.60 4.93
CA LEU A 190 -11.56 13.81 3.86
C LEU A 190 -11.35 12.36 4.27
N LEU A 191 -10.83 12.12 5.48
CA LEU A 191 -10.55 10.76 6.00
C LEU A 191 -11.81 9.92 6.22
N THR A 192 -12.97 10.55 6.30
CA THR A 192 -14.26 9.90 6.55
C THR A 192 -15.20 9.94 5.35
N LEU A 193 -14.70 10.30 4.16
CA LEU A 193 -15.50 10.29 2.93
C LEU A 193 -15.92 8.87 2.58
N GLU A 194 -17.23 8.70 2.42
CA GLU A 194 -17.85 7.43 1.98
C GLU A 194 -18.95 7.74 0.96
N GLY A 195 -19.14 6.86 -0.02
CA GLY A 195 -20.18 7.02 -1.03
C GLY A 195 -19.82 6.40 -2.38
N ASN A 196 -20.51 6.82 -3.41
CA ASN A 196 -20.13 6.47 -4.78
C ASN A 196 -18.92 7.30 -5.25
N ALA A 197 -18.26 6.85 -6.31
CA ALA A 197 -17.02 7.46 -6.78
C ALA A 197 -17.17 8.94 -7.18
N GLU A 198 -18.30 9.31 -7.80
CA GLU A 198 -18.54 10.68 -8.27
C GLU A 198 -18.69 11.65 -7.07
N ASP A 199 -19.46 11.26 -6.06
CA ASP A 199 -19.65 12.07 -4.85
C ASP A 199 -18.35 12.20 -4.03
N ILE A 200 -17.57 11.11 -3.93
CA ILE A 200 -16.27 11.12 -3.24
C ILE A 200 -15.31 12.08 -3.93
N ILE A 201 -15.16 11.99 -5.25
CA ILE A 201 -14.26 12.88 -6.02
C ILE A 201 -14.69 14.34 -5.84
N LEU A 202 -15.97 14.64 -6.05
CA LEU A 202 -16.50 16.02 -5.92
C LEU A 202 -16.29 16.61 -4.52
N ASN A 203 -16.46 15.80 -3.48
CA ASN A 203 -16.27 16.25 -2.10
C ASN A 203 -14.79 16.36 -1.72
N ALA A 204 -13.94 15.45 -2.21
CA ALA A 204 -12.50 15.55 -2.02
C ALA A 204 -11.94 16.82 -2.68
N GLU A 205 -12.34 17.13 -3.92
CA GLU A 205 -11.97 18.37 -4.60
C GLU A 205 -12.36 19.61 -3.76
N LYS A 206 -13.58 19.66 -3.25
CA LYS A 206 -14.03 20.80 -2.40
C LYS A 206 -13.20 20.96 -1.12
N LEU A 207 -12.79 19.85 -0.50
CA LEU A 207 -12.02 19.86 0.74
C LEU A 207 -10.56 20.26 0.52
N THR A 208 -10.02 20.01 -0.67
CA THR A 208 -8.62 20.28 -1.01
C THR A 208 -8.38 21.61 -1.73
N VAL A 209 -9.43 22.25 -2.27
CA VAL A 209 -9.33 23.55 -2.96
C VAL A 209 -8.56 24.58 -2.12
N GLY A 210 -7.59 25.24 -2.75
CA GLY A 210 -6.73 26.26 -2.13
C GLY A 210 -5.67 25.71 -1.19
N THR A 211 -5.53 24.39 -1.07
CA THR A 211 -4.46 23.74 -0.30
C THR A 211 -3.39 23.14 -1.22
N LYS A 212 -2.24 22.76 -0.65
CA LYS A 212 -1.23 22.01 -1.43
C LYS A 212 -1.74 20.64 -1.87
N ALA A 213 -2.76 20.10 -1.19
CA ALA A 213 -3.40 18.83 -1.52
C ALA A 213 -4.24 18.87 -2.82
N GLU A 214 -4.59 20.06 -3.34
CA GLU A 214 -5.35 20.21 -4.59
C GLU A 214 -4.63 19.61 -5.82
N ARG A 215 -3.30 19.45 -5.73
CA ARG A 215 -2.46 18.92 -6.80
C ARG A 215 -2.01 17.48 -6.58
N ALA A 216 -2.31 16.91 -5.43
CA ALA A 216 -2.03 15.53 -5.07
C ALA A 216 -3.20 14.60 -5.45
#